data_8434d69ead20f4c784ccac5cbfd53531
#
_entry.id   8434d69ead20f4c784ccac5cbfd53531
#
_cell.length_a   1.000
_cell.length_b   1.000
_cell.length_c   1.000
_cell.angle_alpha   90.00
_cell.angle_beta   90.00
_cell.angle_gamma   90.00
#
_symmetry.space_group_name_H-M   'P 1'
#
loop_
_entity.id
_entity.type
_entity.pdbx_description
1 polymer ?
#
loop_
_entity_poly.entity_id
_entity_poly.type
_entity_poly.pdbx_seq_one_letter_code
_entity_poly.pdbx_strand_id
1 'polypeptide(L)'
;MLNVMPAEAGIQRLKSLCIHKQDKLDISRNDMQKQPAVYILSNTRNGTLYTGVTSNLIKRVWEHRNNLVDGFSKKHSTHMLVYYETHDDMISAITREKQIKAWKRQWKIRLIEESNPYWRDLYPEII
;
A
#
# COMPACT_ATOMS: atom_id res chain seq x y z
N MET A 1 15.37 0.71 10.96
CA MET A 1 16.30 0.05 10.36
C MET A 1 15.88 -1.22 9.88
N LEU A 2 15.62 -2.15 10.76
CA LEU A 2 15.18 -3.45 10.34
C LEU A 2 13.90 -3.38 9.56
N ASN A 3 13.11 -2.36 9.80
CA ASN A 3 11.84 -2.24 9.11
C ASN A 3 11.97 -1.92 7.64
N VAL A 4 13.08 -1.33 7.27
CA VAL A 4 13.29 -0.95 5.89
C VAL A 4 13.50 -2.17 5.01
N MET A 5 14.29 -3.11 5.51
CA MET A 5 14.59 -4.29 4.72
C MET A 5 13.35 -5.08 4.32
N PRO A 6 12.46 -5.37 5.27
CA PRO A 6 11.24 -6.08 4.88
C PRO A 6 10.41 -5.31 3.87
N ALA A 7 10.39 -3.99 4.00
CA ALA A 7 9.62 -3.19 3.06
C ALA A 7 10.20 -3.29 1.66
N GLU A 8 11.52 -3.25 1.56
CA GLU A 8 12.15 -3.36 0.27
C GLU A 8 11.90 -4.72 -0.35
N ALA A 9 12.00 -5.75 0.46
CA ALA A 9 11.72 -7.09 -0.03
C ALA A 9 10.29 -7.18 -0.52
N GLY A 10 9.37 -6.52 0.21
CA GLY A 10 7.98 -6.51 -0.20
C GLY A 10 7.78 -5.83 -1.54
N ILE A 11 8.48 -4.72 -1.75
CA ILE A 11 8.39 -4.00 -3.01
C ILE A 11 8.85 -4.88 -4.15
N GLN A 12 9.97 -5.56 -3.98
CA GLN A 12 10.46 -6.42 -5.03
C GLN A 12 9.50 -7.56 -5.31
N ARG A 13 8.90 -8.09 -4.26
CA ARG A 13 7.96 -9.16 -4.43
C ARG A 13 6.75 -8.71 -5.24
N LEU A 14 6.27 -7.50 -4.97
CA LEU A 14 5.15 -6.98 -5.73
C LEU A 14 5.52 -6.74 -7.16
N LYS A 15 6.72 -6.28 -7.41
CA LYS A 15 7.16 -6.09 -8.78
C LYS A 15 7.21 -7.41 -9.52
N SER A 16 7.63 -8.46 -8.85
CA SER A 16 7.61 -9.78 -9.46
C SER A 16 6.20 -10.19 -9.80
N LEU A 17 5.27 -9.92 -8.90
CA LEU A 17 3.88 -10.23 -9.18
C LEU A 17 3.38 -9.43 -10.38
N CYS A 18 3.80 -8.18 -10.48
CA CYS A 18 3.40 -7.38 -11.62
C CYS A 18 3.94 -7.96 -12.92
N ILE A 19 5.15 -8.48 -12.89
CA ILE A 19 5.71 -9.11 -14.07
C ILE A 19 4.87 -10.31 -14.46
N HIS A 20 4.41 -11.05 -13.49
CA HIS A 20 3.58 -12.20 -13.76
C HIS A 20 2.17 -11.84 -14.16
N LYS A 21 1.89 -10.59 -14.22
CA LYS A 21 0.57 -10.19 -14.61
C LYS A 21 0.26 -10.50 -16.02
N GLN A 22 1.24 -10.87 -16.76
CA GLN A 22 0.95 -11.39 -18.07
C GLN A 22 -0.11 -12.47 -17.97
N ASP A 23 -0.11 -13.12 -16.80
CA ASP A 23 -1.06 -14.17 -16.58
C ASP A 23 -2.29 -13.68 -15.87
N LYS A 24 -2.46 -12.41 -15.84
CA LYS A 24 -3.54 -11.86 -15.13
C LYS A 24 -4.88 -12.31 -15.61
N LEU A 25 -4.93 -12.87 -16.72
CA LEU A 25 -6.18 -13.41 -17.19
C LEU A 25 -6.70 -14.44 -16.22
N ASP A 26 -5.84 -14.91 -15.34
CA ASP A 26 -6.26 -15.84 -14.32
C ASP A 26 -6.74 -15.07 -13.13
N ILE A 27 -7.75 -14.31 -13.32
CA ILE A 27 -8.27 -13.47 -12.28
C ILE A 27 -8.71 -14.26 -11.07
N SER A 28 -9.31 -15.40 -11.32
CA SER A 28 -9.75 -16.22 -10.20
C SER A 28 -8.57 -16.63 -9.34
N ARG A 29 -7.43 -16.82 -9.95
CA ARG A 29 -6.26 -17.19 -9.17
C ARG A 29 -5.72 -16.05 -8.36
N ASN A 30 -5.96 -14.84 -8.79
CA ASN A 30 -5.52 -13.70 -8.02
C ASN A 30 -6.20 -13.71 -6.66
N ASP A 31 -7.44 -14.15 -6.61
CA ASP A 31 -8.12 -14.24 -5.33
C ASP A 31 -7.46 -15.25 -4.43
N MET A 32 -6.91 -16.29 -5.03
CA MET A 32 -6.26 -17.33 -4.26
C MET A 32 -4.85 -16.96 -3.88
N GLN A 33 -4.27 -16.03 -4.62
CA GLN A 33 -2.91 -15.60 -4.40
C GLN A 33 -2.85 -14.23 -3.76
N LYS A 34 -3.78 -13.98 -2.87
CA LYS A 34 -3.80 -12.71 -2.19
C LYS A 34 -2.51 -12.47 -1.45
N GLN A 35 -2.07 -11.24 -1.49
CA GLN A 35 -0.84 -10.82 -0.83
C GLN A 35 -1.19 -9.74 0.17
N PRO A 36 -1.18 -10.07 1.48
CA PRO A 36 -1.46 -9.05 2.49
C PRO A 36 -0.50 -7.89 2.37
N ALA A 37 -1.01 -6.70 2.51
CA ALA A 37 -0.20 -5.50 2.38
C ALA A 37 -0.74 -4.39 3.26
N VAL A 38 0.19 -3.56 3.74
CA VAL A 38 -0.13 -2.32 4.43
C VAL A 38 0.22 -1.20 3.47
N TYR A 39 -0.61 -0.19 3.41
CA TYR A 39 -0.39 0.89 2.46
C TYR A 39 -0.73 2.23 3.08
N ILE A 40 -0.16 3.28 2.52
CA ILE A 40 -0.46 4.64 2.92
C ILE A 40 -0.82 5.43 1.68
N LEU A 41 -1.95 6.11 1.75
CA LEU A 41 -2.41 6.98 0.68
C LEU A 41 -2.29 8.43 1.14
N SER A 42 -2.15 9.33 0.18
CA SER A 42 -2.10 10.75 0.48
C SER A 42 -2.84 11.52 -0.60
N ASN A 43 -3.30 12.74 -0.27
CA ASN A 43 -3.93 13.58 -1.27
C ASN A 43 -2.90 14.43 -2.01
N THR A 44 -1.75 14.66 -1.40
CA THR A 44 -0.67 15.41 -2.02
C THR A 44 0.59 15.19 -1.20
N ARG A 45 1.70 15.73 -1.68
CA ARG A 45 2.96 15.64 -0.94
C ARG A 45 2.79 16.30 0.42
N ASN A 46 3.17 15.59 1.48
CA ASN A 46 3.04 16.07 2.85
C ASN A 46 1.60 16.39 3.21
N GLY A 47 0.65 15.79 2.51
CA GLY A 47 -0.75 16.05 2.77
C GLY A 47 -1.34 15.12 3.82
N THR A 48 -2.65 14.93 3.71
CA THR A 48 -3.37 14.06 4.61
C THR A 48 -2.99 12.60 4.32
N LEU A 49 -2.74 11.84 5.36
CA LEU A 49 -2.34 10.44 5.23
C LEU A 49 -3.45 9.50 5.65
N TYR A 50 -3.61 8.44 4.92
CA TYR A 50 -4.55 7.36 5.25
C TYR A 50 -3.79 6.04 5.25
N THR A 51 -3.79 5.33 6.36
CA THR A 51 -3.12 4.04 6.47
C THR A 51 -4.15 2.94 6.46
N GLY A 52 -3.92 1.93 5.65
CA GLY A 52 -4.85 0.81 5.54
C GLY A 52 -4.14 -0.51 5.38
N VAL A 53 -4.91 -1.57 5.44
CA VAL A 53 -4.41 -2.93 5.26
C VAL A 53 -5.38 -3.66 4.33
N THR A 54 -4.83 -4.51 3.47
CA THR A 54 -5.66 -5.23 2.50
C THR A 54 -5.00 -6.54 2.12
N SER A 55 -5.79 -7.46 1.62
CA SER A 55 -5.25 -8.68 1.03
C SER A 55 -5.11 -8.55 -0.48
N ASN A 56 -5.54 -7.43 -1.05
CA ASN A 56 -5.43 -7.19 -2.49
C ASN A 56 -5.16 -5.72 -2.72
N LEU A 57 -3.89 -5.36 -2.76
CA LEU A 57 -3.48 -3.96 -2.83
C LEU A 57 -3.98 -3.26 -4.10
N ILE A 58 -3.83 -3.92 -5.24
CA ILE A 58 -4.22 -3.30 -6.50
C ILE A 58 -5.70 -2.94 -6.50
N LYS A 59 -6.52 -3.90 -6.10
CA LYS A 59 -7.96 -3.67 -6.07
C LYS A 59 -8.34 -2.58 -5.08
N ARG A 60 -7.73 -2.61 -3.90
CA ARG A 60 -8.11 -1.65 -2.85
C ARG A 60 -7.69 -0.24 -3.23
N VAL A 61 -6.51 -0.06 -3.80
CA VAL A 61 -6.08 1.27 -4.22
C VAL A 61 -6.96 1.76 -5.35
N TRP A 62 -7.32 0.87 -6.26
CA TRP A 62 -8.23 1.25 -7.35
C TRP A 62 -9.56 1.74 -6.78
N GLU A 63 -10.08 1.05 -5.77
CA GLU A 63 -11.34 1.45 -5.16
C GLU A 63 -11.23 2.82 -4.50
N HIS A 64 -10.10 3.10 -3.85
CA HIS A 64 -9.91 4.42 -3.26
C HIS A 64 -9.84 5.50 -4.33
N ARG A 65 -9.14 5.21 -5.42
CA ARG A 65 -9.00 6.20 -6.49
C ARG A 65 -10.33 6.52 -7.17
N ASN A 66 -11.27 5.60 -7.10
CA ASN A 66 -12.58 5.80 -7.70
C ASN A 66 -13.65 6.14 -6.68
N ASN A 67 -13.23 6.49 -5.46
CA ASN A 67 -14.13 6.92 -4.40
C ASN A 67 -15.18 5.88 -4.05
N LEU A 68 -14.82 4.61 -4.16
CA LEU A 68 -15.73 3.52 -3.83
C LEU A 68 -15.65 3.12 -2.37
N VAL A 69 -14.66 3.64 -1.66
CA VAL A 69 -14.48 3.37 -0.23
C VAL A 69 -14.94 4.61 0.53
N ASP A 70 -15.98 4.45 1.33
CA ASP A 70 -16.49 5.56 2.11
C ASP A 70 -15.59 5.88 3.28
N GLY A 71 -15.77 7.09 3.84
CA GLY A 71 -15.10 7.47 5.06
C GLY A 71 -13.95 8.42 4.81
N PHE A 72 -12.89 8.27 5.63
CA PHE A 72 -11.79 9.21 5.66
C PHE A 72 -11.14 9.42 4.29
N SER A 73 -10.84 8.33 3.60
CA SER A 73 -10.14 8.42 2.34
C SER A 73 -10.93 9.20 1.30
N LYS A 74 -12.22 8.93 1.20
CA LYS A 74 -13.08 9.62 0.24
C LYS A 74 -13.21 11.08 0.60
N LYS A 75 -13.41 11.36 1.90
CA LYS A 75 -13.61 12.71 2.37
C LYS A 75 -12.39 13.58 2.11
N HIS A 76 -11.21 13.03 2.25
CA HIS A 76 -9.96 13.79 2.11
C HIS A 76 -9.26 13.58 0.78
N SER A 77 -9.88 12.86 -0.13
CA SER A 77 -9.34 12.62 -1.48
C SER A 77 -7.92 12.04 -1.45
N THR A 78 -7.69 11.08 -0.57
CA THR A 78 -6.38 10.45 -0.46
C THR A 78 -6.29 9.36 -1.52
N HIS A 79 -5.90 9.74 -2.74
CA HIS A 79 -5.90 8.84 -3.88
C HIS A 79 -4.51 8.39 -4.34
N MET A 80 -3.46 9.05 -3.87
CA MET A 80 -2.10 8.70 -4.27
C MET A 80 -1.56 7.62 -3.37
N LEU A 81 -1.04 6.55 -3.94
CA LEU A 81 -0.37 5.51 -3.17
C LEU A 81 1.06 5.95 -2.96
N VAL A 82 1.41 6.34 -1.74
CA VAL A 82 2.76 6.85 -1.47
C VAL A 82 3.65 5.85 -0.74
N TYR A 83 3.08 4.77 -0.20
CA TYR A 83 3.85 3.74 0.46
C TYR A 83 3.07 2.44 0.51
N TYR A 84 3.76 1.31 0.38
CA TYR A 84 3.16 0.02 0.64
C TYR A 84 4.23 -0.97 1.05
N GLU A 85 3.81 -1.98 1.78
CA GLU A 85 4.69 -3.09 2.14
C GLU A 85 3.85 -4.36 2.16
N THR A 86 4.45 -5.48 1.77
CA THR A 86 3.75 -6.75 1.76
C THR A 86 4.09 -7.56 3.00
N HIS A 87 3.17 -8.44 3.36
CA HIS A 87 3.35 -9.34 4.50
C HIS A 87 2.99 -10.75 4.10
N ASP A 88 3.48 -11.72 4.85
CA ASP A 88 3.21 -13.11 4.54
C ASP A 88 1.80 -13.53 4.92
N ASP A 89 1.24 -12.89 5.92
CA ASP A 89 -0.12 -13.22 6.34
C ASP A 89 -0.85 -11.96 6.80
N MET A 90 -2.17 -12.10 6.94
CA MET A 90 -3.00 -10.95 7.30
C MET A 90 -2.79 -10.51 8.75
N ILE A 91 -2.47 -11.43 9.62
CA ILE A 91 -2.28 -11.09 11.03
C ILE A 91 -1.11 -10.13 11.17
N SER A 92 0.01 -10.46 10.50
CA SER A 92 1.18 -9.58 10.51
C SER A 92 0.84 -8.22 9.91
N ALA A 93 0.12 -8.23 8.80
CA ALA A 93 -0.24 -6.98 8.14
C ALA A 93 -1.13 -6.12 9.02
N ILE A 94 -2.12 -6.71 9.65
CA ILE A 94 -3.02 -5.98 10.53
C ILE A 94 -2.27 -5.41 11.72
N THR A 95 -1.38 -6.20 12.30
CA THR A 95 -0.58 -5.74 13.42
C THR A 95 0.26 -4.53 13.02
N ARG A 96 0.91 -4.63 11.86
CA ARG A 96 1.73 -3.54 11.35
C ARG A 96 0.91 -2.29 11.09
N GLU A 97 -0.26 -2.47 10.49
CA GLU A 97 -1.13 -1.34 10.19
C GLU A 97 -1.53 -0.60 11.47
N LYS A 98 -1.85 -1.35 12.52
CA LYS A 98 -2.20 -0.73 13.78
C LYS A 98 -1.02 0.01 14.39
N GLN A 99 0.18 -0.54 14.26
CA GLN A 99 1.37 0.12 14.77
C GLN A 99 1.60 1.45 14.03
N ILE A 100 1.52 1.42 12.72
CA ILE A 100 1.75 2.62 11.93
C ILE A 100 0.69 3.68 12.23
N LYS A 101 -0.55 3.26 12.38
CA LYS A 101 -1.61 4.19 12.70
C LYS A 101 -1.37 4.93 14.01
N ALA A 102 -0.73 4.27 14.96
CA ALA A 102 -0.46 4.86 16.26
C ALA A 102 0.77 5.78 16.25
N TRP A 103 1.54 5.76 15.17
CA TRP A 103 2.75 6.57 15.09
C TRP A 103 2.43 8.04 14.97
N LYS A 104 3.39 8.86 15.40
CA LYS A 104 3.32 10.29 15.12
C LYS A 104 3.46 10.51 13.63
N ARG A 105 2.89 11.60 13.16
CA ARG A 105 2.93 11.91 11.73
C ARG A 105 4.35 11.91 11.19
N GLN A 106 5.31 12.43 11.96
CA GLN A 106 6.70 12.50 11.52
C GLN A 106 7.26 11.13 11.16
N TRP A 107 6.87 10.12 11.92
CA TRP A 107 7.37 8.78 11.69
C TRP A 107 6.76 8.18 10.42
N LYS A 108 5.50 8.49 10.16
CA LYS A 108 4.86 8.03 8.93
C LYS A 108 5.52 8.67 7.72
N ILE A 109 5.82 9.96 7.81
CA ILE A 109 6.49 10.67 6.73
C ILE A 109 7.86 10.08 6.49
N ARG A 110 8.60 9.78 7.55
CA ARG A 110 9.91 9.17 7.41
C ARG A 110 9.81 7.83 6.71
N LEU A 111 8.83 7.02 7.09
CA LEU A 111 8.64 5.73 6.47
C LEU A 111 8.38 5.87 4.96
N ILE A 112 7.56 6.83 4.59
CA ILE A 112 7.26 7.09 3.18
C ILE A 112 8.53 7.51 2.45
N GLU A 113 9.27 8.45 3.01
CA GLU A 113 10.37 9.06 2.29
C GLU A 113 11.61 8.17 2.22
N GLU A 114 11.70 7.16 3.04
CA GLU A 114 12.80 6.20 2.94
C GLU A 114 12.76 5.46 1.62
N SER A 115 11.58 5.20 1.09
CA SER A 115 11.44 4.48 -0.17
C SER A 115 10.86 5.34 -1.28
N ASN A 116 10.26 6.45 -0.95
CA ASN A 116 9.60 7.31 -1.94
C ASN A 116 9.81 8.78 -1.55
N PRO A 117 11.05 9.27 -1.66
CA PRO A 117 11.37 10.63 -1.18
C PRO A 117 10.61 11.73 -1.91
N TYR A 118 10.14 11.47 -3.10
CA TYR A 118 9.44 12.49 -3.87
C TYR A 118 7.93 12.36 -3.82
N TRP A 119 7.42 11.43 -3.02
CA TRP A 119 5.99 11.23 -2.85
C TRP A 119 5.28 10.97 -4.18
N ARG A 120 5.91 10.15 -5.03
CA ARG A 120 5.28 9.77 -6.29
C ARG A 120 4.11 8.84 -6.03
N ASP A 121 3.14 8.89 -6.92
CA ASP A 121 2.05 7.91 -6.87
C ASP A 121 2.61 6.57 -7.35
N LEU A 122 2.64 5.60 -6.47
CA LEU A 122 3.22 4.29 -6.78
C LEU A 122 2.22 3.35 -7.46
N TYR A 123 0.99 3.78 -7.65
CA TYR A 123 -0.01 2.91 -8.25
C TYR A 123 0.43 2.35 -9.60
N PRO A 124 0.98 3.15 -10.52
CA PRO A 124 1.42 2.61 -11.79
C PRO A 124 2.48 1.52 -11.66
N GLU A 125 3.19 1.47 -10.54
CA GLU A 125 4.23 0.48 -10.35
C GLU A 125 3.69 -0.87 -9.90
N ILE A 126 2.47 -0.91 -9.39
CA ILE A 126 1.92 -2.17 -8.88
C ILE A 126 0.91 -2.81 -9.82
N ILE A 127 0.51 -2.10 -10.87
CA ILE A 127 -0.47 -2.65 -11.83
C ILE A 127 0.21 -3.24 -13.05
#